data_428f1e0ad39f7f86e4574a866ba54be7
#
_entry.id   428f1e0ad39f7f86e4574a866ba54be7
#
_cell.length_a   1.000
_cell.length_b   1.000
_cell.length_c   1.000
_cell.angle_alpha   90.00
_cell.angle_beta   90.00
_cell.angle_gamma   90.00
#
_symmetry.space_group_name_H-M   'P 1'
#
loop_
_entity.id
_entity.type
_entity.pdbx_description
1 polymer ?
#
loop_
_entity_poly.entity_id
_entity_poly.type
_entity_poly.pdbx_seq_one_letter_code
_entity_poly.pdbx_strand_id
1 'polypeptide(L)'
;MIQVRTFTTTLQIFHTKNELDELDRVVNEFLVSEKITSVVSVSDAVTTGPKGEAIGMIRVVAYEAPAAWREEYHERIDRRIQEWGEEIEKLRGKTETLGAGARAKLQGQIEELKGLQKTAKEKLSRMRKAGGEAWGDLHAGAEQALEELRKGYESAASKLKK
;
A
#
# COMPACT_ATOMS: atom_id res chain seq x y z
N MET A 1 0.06 11.67 6.00
CA MET A 1 -0.19 11.32 4.58
C MET A 1 -1.63 11.65 4.26
N ILE A 2 -1.86 12.35 3.14
CA ILE A 2 -3.22 12.62 2.68
C ILE A 2 -3.73 11.39 1.92
N GLN A 3 -4.91 10.95 2.26
CA GLN A 3 -5.68 9.90 1.60
C GLN A 3 -6.92 10.51 0.97
N VAL A 4 -7.45 9.85 -0.03
CA VAL A 4 -8.70 10.24 -0.70
C VAL A 4 -9.66 9.06 -0.71
N ARG A 5 -10.90 9.30 -0.31
CA ARG A 5 -12.00 8.35 -0.40
C ARG A 5 -13.15 8.96 -1.18
N THR A 6 -13.67 8.19 -2.12
CA THR A 6 -14.82 8.59 -2.93
C THR A 6 -16.06 7.83 -2.48
N PHE A 7 -17.15 8.56 -2.31
CA PHE A 7 -18.47 8.05 -1.99
C PHE A 7 -19.42 8.46 -3.10
N THR A 8 -20.40 7.62 -3.40
CA THR A 8 -21.38 7.90 -4.45
C THR A 8 -22.77 7.56 -3.98
N THR A 9 -23.76 8.32 -4.42
CA THR A 9 -25.18 7.98 -4.26
C THR A 9 -25.94 8.28 -5.53
N THR A 10 -27.06 7.59 -5.73
CA THR A 10 -28.01 7.86 -6.81
C THR A 10 -29.05 8.84 -6.29
N LEU A 11 -29.44 9.83 -7.10
CA LEU A 11 -30.45 10.83 -6.74
C LEU A 11 -31.79 10.50 -7.43
N GLN A 12 -32.85 10.43 -6.63
CA GLN A 12 -34.22 10.28 -7.13
C GLN A 12 -35.02 11.58 -6.92
N ILE A 13 -35.78 11.98 -7.89
CA ILE A 13 -36.40 13.31 -7.96
C ILE A 13 -37.21 13.70 -6.70
N PHE A 14 -37.84 12.74 -6.00
CA PHE A 14 -38.63 13.02 -4.80
C PHE A 14 -37.97 12.60 -3.47
N HIS A 15 -36.75 12.04 -3.50
CA HIS A 15 -36.09 11.49 -2.35
C HIS A 15 -34.66 12.09 -2.12
N THR A 16 -34.31 13.10 -2.90
CA THR A 16 -32.94 13.69 -2.91
C THR A 16 -32.43 14.02 -1.52
N LYS A 17 -33.27 14.56 -0.63
CA LYS A 17 -32.87 14.89 0.72
C LYS A 17 -32.45 13.64 1.52
N ASN A 18 -33.24 12.58 1.48
CA ASN A 18 -32.95 11.33 2.19
C ASN A 18 -31.67 10.67 1.68
N GLU A 19 -31.42 10.76 0.38
CA GLU A 19 -30.22 10.20 -0.26
C GLU A 19 -28.97 10.98 0.08
N LEU A 20 -29.08 12.30 0.24
CA LEU A 20 -27.98 13.14 0.73
C LEU A 20 -27.72 12.91 2.23
N ASP A 21 -28.76 12.82 3.05
CA ASP A 21 -28.64 12.50 4.46
C ASP A 21 -27.98 11.12 4.66
N GLU A 22 -28.32 10.15 3.80
CA GLU A 22 -27.68 8.82 3.80
C GLU A 22 -26.21 8.89 3.37
N LEU A 23 -25.88 9.67 2.35
CA LEU A 23 -24.50 9.89 1.94
C LEU A 23 -23.68 10.52 3.08
N ASP A 24 -24.22 11.52 3.75
CA ASP A 24 -23.58 12.16 4.92
C ASP A 24 -23.38 11.15 6.05
N ARG A 25 -24.38 10.30 6.32
CA ARG A 25 -24.28 9.24 7.33
C ARG A 25 -23.13 8.27 7.03
N VAL A 26 -23.06 7.79 5.79
CA VAL A 26 -22.01 6.84 5.35
C VAL A 26 -20.62 7.47 5.46
N VAL A 27 -20.48 8.75 5.07
CA VAL A 27 -19.20 9.46 5.20
C VAL A 27 -18.82 9.62 6.68
N ASN A 28 -19.75 10.04 7.53
CA ASN A 28 -19.48 10.22 8.97
C ASN A 28 -19.15 8.89 9.66
N GLU A 29 -19.85 7.81 9.35
CA GLU A 29 -19.54 6.48 9.85
C GLU A 29 -18.13 6.03 9.43
N PHE A 30 -17.76 6.28 8.18
CA PHE A 30 -16.40 6.01 7.72
C PHE A 30 -15.36 6.81 8.53
N LEU A 31 -15.56 8.11 8.71
CA LEU A 31 -14.62 8.95 9.47
C LEU A 31 -14.45 8.45 10.91
N VAL A 32 -15.55 8.05 11.55
CA VAL A 32 -15.54 7.53 12.94
C VAL A 32 -14.90 6.15 13.01
N SER A 33 -15.30 5.20 12.14
CA SER A 33 -14.81 3.83 12.15
C SER A 33 -13.31 3.75 11.89
N GLU A 34 -12.80 4.60 10.99
CA GLU A 34 -11.39 4.66 10.63
C GLU A 34 -10.59 5.62 11.54
N LYS A 35 -11.23 6.20 12.56
CA LYS A 35 -10.60 7.13 13.54
C LYS A 35 -9.92 8.31 12.86
N ILE A 36 -10.52 8.83 11.79
CA ILE A 36 -10.02 9.99 11.06
C ILE A 36 -10.36 11.24 11.85
N THR A 37 -9.34 11.97 12.29
CA THR A 37 -9.49 13.19 13.09
C THR A 37 -9.19 14.47 12.31
N SER A 38 -8.63 14.36 11.10
CA SER A 38 -8.25 15.49 10.27
C SER A 38 -8.78 15.30 8.85
N VAL A 39 -9.83 16.01 8.49
CA VAL A 39 -10.36 16.11 7.14
C VAL A 39 -9.75 17.35 6.49
N VAL A 40 -9.07 17.16 5.36
CA VAL A 40 -8.38 18.22 4.62
C VAL A 40 -9.35 18.96 3.71
N SER A 41 -10.17 18.23 2.98
CA SER A 41 -11.21 18.79 2.11
C SER A 41 -12.33 17.81 1.83
N VAL A 42 -13.50 18.35 1.54
CA VAL A 42 -14.64 17.62 0.98
C VAL A 42 -15.04 18.33 -0.29
N SER A 43 -15.26 17.57 -1.36
CA SER A 43 -15.62 18.08 -2.68
C SER A 43 -16.76 17.25 -3.24
N ASP A 44 -17.81 17.92 -3.73
CA ASP A 44 -18.98 17.27 -4.30
C ASP A 44 -19.08 17.56 -5.79
N ALA A 45 -19.50 16.56 -6.57
CA ALA A 45 -19.86 16.67 -7.97
C ALA A 45 -21.17 15.97 -8.23
N VAL A 46 -22.02 16.58 -9.05
CA VAL A 46 -23.30 16.01 -9.46
C VAL A 46 -23.14 15.36 -10.83
N THR A 47 -23.63 14.14 -10.97
CA THR A 47 -23.76 13.47 -12.27
C THR A 47 -25.13 13.76 -12.87
N THR A 48 -25.17 14.06 -14.17
CA THR A 48 -26.40 14.43 -14.87
C THR A 48 -26.79 13.38 -15.90
N GLY A 49 -28.08 13.17 -16.05
CA GLY A 49 -28.66 12.35 -17.09
C GLY A 49 -28.75 13.06 -18.45
N PRO A 50 -29.26 12.38 -19.48
CA PRO A 50 -29.29 12.89 -20.85
C PRO A 50 -30.13 14.17 -21.04
N LYS A 51 -31.07 14.46 -20.11
CA LYS A 51 -31.91 15.67 -20.13
C LYS A 51 -31.38 16.77 -19.20
N GLY A 52 -30.20 16.60 -18.62
CA GLY A 52 -29.58 17.53 -17.68
C GLY A 52 -30.07 17.39 -16.23
N GLU A 53 -30.94 16.41 -15.94
CA GLU A 53 -31.39 16.11 -14.58
C GLU A 53 -30.26 15.54 -13.73
N ALA A 54 -30.23 15.90 -12.44
CA ALA A 54 -29.30 15.30 -11.48
C ALA A 54 -29.70 13.84 -11.21
N ILE A 55 -28.81 12.89 -11.47
CA ILE A 55 -29.05 11.46 -11.30
C ILE A 55 -28.14 10.82 -10.24
N GLY A 56 -27.15 11.53 -9.77
CA GLY A 56 -26.26 11.04 -8.73
C GLY A 56 -25.34 12.12 -8.20
N MET A 57 -24.72 11.82 -7.07
CA MET A 57 -23.69 12.67 -6.46
C MET A 57 -22.44 11.83 -6.17
N ILE A 58 -21.30 12.45 -6.41
CA ILE A 58 -19.97 11.95 -6.05
C ILE A 58 -19.43 12.88 -4.99
N ARG A 59 -19.07 12.35 -3.84
CA ARG A 59 -18.36 13.07 -2.77
C ARG A 59 -16.95 12.52 -2.62
N VAL A 60 -15.98 13.41 -2.71
CA VAL A 60 -14.58 13.10 -2.50
C VAL A 60 -14.14 13.70 -1.19
N VAL A 61 -13.64 12.87 -0.28
CA VAL A 61 -13.11 13.28 1.02
C VAL A 61 -11.61 13.07 1.01
N ALA A 62 -10.85 14.15 1.17
CA ALA A 62 -9.41 14.10 1.41
C ALA A 62 -9.15 14.27 2.91
N TYR A 63 -8.36 13.39 3.50
CA TYR A 63 -8.11 13.34 4.93
C TYR A 63 -6.68 12.90 5.26
N GLU A 64 -6.22 13.25 6.45
CA GLU A 64 -4.95 12.73 6.95
C GLU A 64 -5.12 11.32 7.49
N ALA A 65 -4.29 10.39 6.98
CA ALA A 65 -4.28 9.02 7.50
C ALA A 65 -3.94 9.02 8.99
N PRO A 66 -4.72 8.31 9.83
CA PRO A 66 -4.44 8.18 11.25
C PRO A 66 -3.02 7.65 11.53
N ALA A 67 -2.42 8.09 12.64
CA ALA A 67 -1.09 7.62 13.04
C ALA A 67 -1.04 6.09 13.20
N ALA A 68 -2.14 5.49 13.68
CA ALA A 68 -2.27 4.04 13.82
C ALA A 68 -2.10 3.28 12.50
N TRP A 69 -2.58 3.83 11.38
CA TRP A 69 -2.41 3.21 10.07
C TRP A 69 -0.95 3.17 9.62
N ARG A 70 -0.19 4.21 9.98
CA ARG A 70 1.25 4.24 9.70
C ARG A 70 1.98 3.16 10.46
N GLU A 71 1.64 2.98 11.74
CA GLU A 71 2.25 1.95 12.56
C GLU A 71 1.90 0.54 12.07
N GLU A 72 0.63 0.28 11.79
CA GLU A 72 0.18 -0.99 11.19
C GLU A 72 0.87 -1.29 9.84
N TYR A 73 1.04 -0.26 9.01
CA TYR A 73 1.79 -0.39 7.76
C TYR A 73 3.24 -0.78 8.04
N HIS A 74 3.91 -0.11 8.98
CA HIS A 74 5.30 -0.42 9.34
C HIS A 74 5.45 -1.86 9.83
N GLU A 75 4.57 -2.32 10.71
CA GLU A 75 4.59 -3.68 11.21
C GLU A 75 4.37 -4.71 10.10
N ARG A 76 3.45 -4.43 9.18
CA ARG A 76 3.19 -5.30 8.03
C ARG A 76 4.41 -5.41 7.12
N ILE A 77 5.07 -4.29 6.83
CA ILE A 77 6.26 -4.28 5.99
C ILE A 77 7.44 -4.96 6.67
N ASP A 78 7.64 -4.74 7.98
CA ASP A 78 8.67 -5.45 8.75
C ASP A 78 8.49 -6.97 8.68
N ARG A 79 7.27 -7.46 8.90
CA ARG A 79 6.97 -8.89 8.76
C ARG A 79 7.33 -9.42 7.37
N ARG A 80 6.93 -8.71 6.31
CA ARG A 80 7.27 -9.11 4.93
C ARG A 80 8.78 -9.16 4.69
N ILE A 81 9.52 -8.18 5.19
CA ILE A 81 10.99 -8.17 5.06
C ILE A 81 11.63 -9.34 5.82
N GLN A 82 11.10 -9.72 6.98
CA GLN A 82 11.55 -10.88 7.74
C GLN A 82 11.25 -12.19 6.99
N GLU A 83 10.03 -12.36 6.50
CA GLU A 83 9.63 -13.51 5.69
C GLU A 83 10.56 -13.69 4.47
N TRP A 84 10.86 -12.60 3.76
CA TRP A 84 11.83 -12.64 2.66
C TRP A 84 13.23 -13.03 3.13
N GLY A 85 13.64 -12.61 4.33
CA GLY A 85 14.92 -13.04 4.91
C GLY A 85 15.00 -14.55 5.13
N GLU A 86 13.93 -15.15 5.65
CA GLU A 86 13.83 -16.60 5.84
C GLU A 86 13.85 -17.35 4.51
N GLU A 87 13.14 -16.85 3.50
CA GLU A 87 13.12 -17.44 2.17
C GLU A 87 14.50 -17.37 1.49
N ILE A 88 15.25 -16.27 1.67
CA ILE A 88 16.62 -16.13 1.17
C ILE A 88 17.55 -17.15 1.86
N GLU A 89 17.42 -17.37 3.16
CA GLU A 89 18.22 -18.37 3.88
C GLU A 89 17.85 -19.80 3.46
N LYS A 90 16.58 -20.10 3.23
CA LYS A 90 16.14 -21.39 2.63
C LYS A 90 16.75 -21.60 1.24
N LEU A 91 16.80 -20.54 0.43
CA LEU A 91 17.43 -20.57 -0.88
C LEU A 91 18.94 -20.87 -0.76
N ARG A 92 19.61 -20.26 0.23
CA ARG A 92 21.02 -20.51 0.53
C ARG A 92 21.26 -21.98 0.91
N GLY A 93 20.44 -22.57 1.76
CA GLY A 93 20.56 -23.98 2.13
C GLY A 93 20.49 -24.92 0.92
N LYS A 94 19.68 -24.59 -0.08
CA LYS A 94 19.59 -25.38 -1.32
C LYS A 94 20.84 -25.30 -2.21
N THR A 95 21.70 -24.30 -2.00
CA THR A 95 22.94 -24.18 -2.80
C THR A 95 23.95 -25.29 -2.49
N GLU A 96 23.89 -25.86 -1.29
CA GLU A 96 24.84 -26.87 -0.83
C GLU A 96 24.75 -28.19 -1.64
N THR A 97 23.59 -28.46 -2.23
CA THR A 97 23.32 -29.65 -3.04
C THR A 97 23.63 -29.49 -4.53
N LEU A 98 24.07 -28.28 -4.94
CA LEU A 98 24.31 -27.95 -6.34
C LEU A 98 25.78 -28.17 -6.74
N GLY A 99 26.02 -28.47 -8.03
CA GLY A 99 27.34 -28.48 -8.63
C GLY A 99 28.00 -27.09 -8.59
N ALA A 100 29.34 -27.04 -8.64
CA ALA A 100 30.15 -25.84 -8.38
C ALA A 100 29.74 -24.60 -9.20
N GLY A 101 29.47 -24.76 -10.50
CA GLY A 101 29.07 -23.63 -11.37
C GLY A 101 27.69 -23.06 -11.04
N ALA A 102 26.70 -23.93 -10.76
CA ALA A 102 25.37 -23.51 -10.37
C ALA A 102 25.38 -22.86 -8.96
N ARG A 103 26.18 -23.42 -8.05
CA ARG A 103 26.39 -22.87 -6.70
C ARG A 103 26.91 -21.44 -6.75
N ALA A 104 28.00 -21.19 -7.50
CA ALA A 104 28.59 -19.85 -7.61
C ALA A 104 27.60 -18.81 -8.14
N LYS A 105 26.82 -19.20 -9.17
CA LYS A 105 25.80 -18.33 -9.76
C LYS A 105 24.68 -17.96 -8.77
N LEU A 106 24.21 -18.96 -8.02
CA LEU A 106 23.14 -18.77 -7.04
C LEU A 106 23.61 -18.02 -5.81
N GLN A 107 24.86 -18.23 -5.36
CA GLN A 107 25.46 -17.44 -4.30
C GLN A 107 25.51 -15.96 -4.65
N GLY A 108 25.93 -15.60 -5.89
CA GLY A 108 25.89 -14.20 -6.34
C GLY A 108 24.50 -13.58 -6.24
N GLN A 109 23.46 -14.33 -6.64
CA GLN A 109 22.08 -13.86 -6.53
C GLN A 109 21.59 -13.72 -5.08
N ILE A 110 22.02 -14.62 -4.20
CA ILE A 110 21.71 -14.53 -2.76
C ILE A 110 22.30 -13.27 -2.15
N GLU A 111 23.54 -12.92 -2.49
CA GLU A 111 24.17 -11.68 -2.02
C GLU A 111 23.44 -10.44 -2.56
N GLU A 112 23.00 -10.46 -3.80
CA GLU A 112 22.18 -9.41 -4.38
C GLU A 112 20.84 -9.26 -3.64
N LEU A 113 20.14 -10.37 -3.33
CA LEU A 113 18.91 -10.39 -2.55
C LEU A 113 19.09 -9.85 -1.14
N LYS A 114 20.19 -10.18 -0.47
CA LYS A 114 20.55 -9.61 0.84
C LYS A 114 20.78 -8.10 0.77
N GLY A 115 21.39 -7.63 -0.30
CA GLY A 115 21.53 -6.21 -0.59
C GLY A 115 20.18 -5.51 -0.74
N LEU A 116 19.25 -6.08 -1.52
CA LEU A 116 17.90 -5.57 -1.68
C LEU A 116 17.11 -5.58 -0.36
N GLN A 117 17.22 -6.65 0.45
CA GLN A 117 16.59 -6.71 1.77
C GLN A 117 17.12 -5.61 2.71
N LYS A 118 18.44 -5.38 2.72
CA LYS A 118 19.05 -4.29 3.49
C LYS A 118 18.50 -2.93 3.06
N THR A 119 18.43 -2.67 1.75
CA THR A 119 17.87 -1.44 1.19
C THR A 119 16.40 -1.24 1.62
N ALA A 120 15.58 -2.29 1.58
CA ALA A 120 14.20 -2.24 2.05
C ALA A 120 14.10 -1.88 3.53
N LYS A 121 14.94 -2.49 4.40
CA LYS A 121 15.03 -2.16 5.83
C LYS A 121 15.43 -0.71 6.08
N GLU A 122 16.40 -0.20 5.34
CA GLU A 122 16.86 1.19 5.46
C GLU A 122 15.75 2.18 5.06
N LYS A 123 15.05 1.91 3.95
CA LYS A 123 13.92 2.74 3.49
C LYS A 123 12.79 2.74 4.52
N LEU A 124 12.44 1.58 5.09
CA LEU A 124 11.44 1.48 6.16
C LEU A 124 11.87 2.26 7.41
N SER A 125 13.13 2.14 7.83
CA SER A 125 13.66 2.88 8.97
C SER A 125 13.59 4.39 8.76
N ARG A 126 13.90 4.88 7.56
CA ARG A 126 13.75 6.31 7.22
C ARG A 126 12.30 6.75 7.26
N MET A 127 11.38 5.93 6.73
CA MET A 127 9.96 6.20 6.72
C MET A 127 9.37 6.31 8.14
N ARG A 128 9.82 5.45 9.08
CA ARG A 128 9.43 5.53 10.50
C ARG A 128 9.81 6.86 11.17
N LYS A 129 10.94 7.43 10.76
CA LYS A 129 11.45 8.69 11.31
C LYS A 129 10.86 9.93 10.61
N ALA A 130 10.17 9.75 9.51
CA ALA A 130 9.66 10.83 8.69
C ALA A 130 8.35 11.39 9.23
N GLY A 131 8.20 12.71 9.18
CA GLY A 131 6.93 13.40 9.37
C GLY A 131 5.96 13.22 8.21
N GLY A 132 4.75 13.75 8.35
CA GLY A 132 3.62 13.51 7.43
C GLY A 132 3.91 13.75 5.95
N GLU A 133 4.57 14.84 5.58
CA GLU A 133 4.83 15.17 4.16
C GLU A 133 5.83 14.22 3.50
N ALA A 134 6.96 13.95 4.17
CA ALA A 134 7.99 13.04 3.65
C ALA A 134 7.55 11.57 3.65
N TRP A 135 6.52 11.20 4.39
CA TRP A 135 6.07 9.83 4.50
C TRP A 135 5.54 9.28 3.16
N GLY A 136 4.85 10.12 2.36
CA GLY A 136 4.29 9.71 1.06
C GLY A 136 5.37 9.26 0.07
N ASP A 137 6.43 10.06 -0.09
CA ASP A 137 7.54 9.75 -0.98
C ASP A 137 8.32 8.52 -0.53
N LEU A 138 8.55 8.43 0.79
CA LEU A 138 9.25 7.29 1.38
C LEU A 138 8.43 6.00 1.32
N HIS A 139 7.10 6.09 1.42
CA HIS A 139 6.19 4.95 1.24
C HIS A 139 6.32 4.36 -0.16
N ALA A 140 6.23 5.19 -1.22
CA ALA A 140 6.42 4.72 -2.59
C ALA A 140 7.78 4.05 -2.79
N GLY A 141 8.84 4.63 -2.22
CA GLY A 141 10.18 4.06 -2.26
C GLY A 141 10.33 2.74 -1.50
N ALA A 142 9.59 2.55 -0.40
CA ALA A 142 9.58 1.29 0.35
C ALA A 142 8.86 0.18 -0.43
N GLU A 143 7.69 0.48 -1.00
CA GLU A 143 6.94 -0.48 -1.85
C GLU A 143 7.76 -0.91 -3.08
N GLN A 144 8.46 0.04 -3.73
CA GLN A 144 9.34 -0.29 -4.85
C GLN A 144 10.45 -1.24 -4.42
N ALA A 145 11.10 -1.01 -3.28
CA ALA A 145 12.17 -1.88 -2.78
C ALA A 145 11.68 -3.29 -2.44
N LEU A 146 10.46 -3.43 -1.92
CA LEU A 146 9.83 -4.73 -1.68
C LEU A 146 9.52 -5.46 -3.00
N GLU A 147 9.06 -4.75 -4.00
CA GLU A 147 8.77 -5.33 -5.31
C GLU A 147 10.05 -5.78 -6.02
N GLU A 148 11.13 -5.02 -5.91
CA GLU A 148 12.45 -5.41 -6.42
C GLU A 148 12.97 -6.67 -5.71
N LEU A 149 12.83 -6.75 -4.39
CA LEU A 149 13.20 -7.92 -3.60
C LEU A 149 12.38 -9.16 -4.01
N ARG A 150 11.07 -9.01 -4.20
CA ARG A 150 10.19 -10.08 -4.69
C ARG A 150 10.62 -10.60 -6.05
N LYS A 151 10.81 -9.70 -7.02
CA LYS A 151 11.22 -10.07 -8.38
C LYS A 151 12.60 -10.75 -8.40
N GLY A 152 13.54 -10.24 -7.61
CA GLY A 152 14.86 -10.85 -7.46
C GLY A 152 14.76 -12.28 -6.93
N TYR A 153 13.95 -12.50 -5.88
CA TYR A 153 13.72 -13.82 -5.32
C TYR A 153 13.07 -14.79 -6.32
N GLU A 154 12.00 -14.37 -7.00
CA GLU A 154 11.33 -15.20 -8.01
C GLU A 154 12.31 -15.60 -9.14
N SER A 155 13.16 -14.67 -9.57
CA SER A 155 14.21 -14.95 -10.56
C SER A 155 15.22 -15.98 -10.06
N ALA A 156 15.68 -15.86 -8.82
CA ALA A 156 16.63 -16.81 -8.22
C ALA A 156 15.99 -18.20 -8.01
N ALA A 157 14.76 -18.25 -7.48
CA ALA A 157 14.02 -19.49 -7.23
C ALA A 157 13.67 -20.24 -8.51
N SER A 158 13.37 -19.54 -9.60
CA SER A 158 13.06 -20.16 -10.90
C SER A 158 14.22 -20.95 -11.48
N LYS A 159 15.46 -20.56 -11.17
CA LYS A 159 16.69 -21.23 -11.66
C LYS A 159 17.02 -22.51 -10.90
N LEU A 160 16.42 -22.71 -9.72
CA LEU A 160 16.54 -23.96 -8.95
C LEU A 160 15.60 -25.05 -9.45
N LYS A 161 14.58 -24.70 -10.23
CA LYS A 161 13.60 -25.66 -10.76
C LYS A 161 14.00 -26.27 -12.11
N LYS A 162 15.11 -25.81 -12.67
CA LYS A 162 15.72 -26.34 -13.91
C LYS A 162 16.96 -27.16 -13.60
#